data_89196e0d9fc666ffe64a5b1f0bd5ef4e
#
_entry.id   89196e0d9fc666ffe64a5b1f0bd5ef4e
#
_cell.length_a   1.000
_cell.length_b   1.000
_cell.length_c   1.000
_cell.angle_alpha   90.00
_cell.angle_beta   90.00
_cell.angle_gamma   90.00
#
_symmetry.space_group_name_H-M   'P 1'
#
loop_
_entity.id
_entity.type
_entity.pdbx_description
1 polymer ?
#
loop_
_entity_poly.entity_id
_entity_poly.type
_entity_poly.pdbx_seq_one_letter_code
_entity_poly.pdbx_strand_id
1 'polypeptide(L)'
;MKNVRVAVVGALIAIFLTAALAQNAAQHLLSPDELRTIVPSEFFFRGKKAPTQLRNATGFQTADGKATFAALVDASGYSTAIQEKYQGLLITESKLNIGGSDLAPGAYGFGFAADKFTVMDVANEDTLSVPYQTDASLKRAVPLKLVEDGGTYKLYAGKKWVALKPE
;
A
#
# COMPACT_ATOMS: atom_id res chain seq x y z
N MET A 1 -72.45 30.26 -24.49
CA MET A 1 -71.15 29.86 -25.12
C MET A 1 -70.08 30.06 -24.10
N LYS A 2 -69.63 28.99 -23.44
CA LYS A 2 -68.69 29.05 -22.30
C LYS A 2 -67.32 28.47 -22.75
N ASN A 3 -66.31 29.32 -22.69
CA ASN A 3 -64.92 28.94 -23.05
C ASN A 3 -64.31 28.12 -21.90
N VAL A 4 -64.02 26.88 -22.13
CA VAL A 4 -63.27 26.04 -21.22
C VAL A 4 -61.78 26.28 -21.48
N ARG A 5 -61.10 26.88 -20.50
CA ARG A 5 -59.64 27.04 -20.52
C ARG A 5 -59.05 25.76 -19.87
N VAL A 6 -58.41 24.96 -20.68
CA VAL A 6 -57.64 23.81 -20.21
C VAL A 6 -56.29 24.37 -19.70
N ALA A 7 -56.08 24.28 -18.40
CA ALA A 7 -54.79 24.59 -17.79
C ALA A 7 -53.92 23.34 -17.88
N VAL A 8 -52.87 23.40 -18.70
CA VAL A 8 -51.80 22.34 -18.76
C VAL A 8 -50.85 22.61 -17.60
N VAL A 9 -50.96 21.80 -16.57
CA VAL A 9 -49.98 21.77 -15.47
C VAL A 9 -48.79 20.99 -15.93
N GLY A 10 -47.75 21.69 -16.35
CA GLY A 10 -46.44 21.08 -16.65
C GLY A 10 -45.74 20.67 -15.36
N ALA A 11 -45.71 19.37 -15.07
CA ALA A 11 -44.88 18.83 -14.00
C ALA A 11 -43.41 18.89 -14.43
N LEU A 12 -42.69 19.86 -13.89
CA LEU A 12 -41.22 19.90 -13.95
C LEU A 12 -40.67 18.81 -13.04
N ILE A 13 -40.32 17.68 -13.64
CA ILE A 13 -39.51 16.65 -12.98
C ILE A 13 -38.09 17.19 -12.93
N ALA A 14 -37.73 17.77 -11.79
CA ALA A 14 -36.34 18.10 -11.47
C ALA A 14 -35.58 16.78 -11.26
N ILE A 15 -34.91 16.30 -12.28
CA ILE A 15 -33.95 15.20 -12.16
C ILE A 15 -32.75 15.79 -11.42
N PHE A 16 -32.70 15.56 -10.11
CA PHE A 16 -31.48 15.75 -9.34
C PHE A 16 -30.46 14.72 -9.80
N LEU A 17 -29.63 15.10 -10.76
CA LEU A 17 -28.42 14.40 -11.10
C LEU A 17 -27.49 14.60 -9.90
N THR A 18 -27.56 13.72 -8.92
CA THR A 18 -26.51 13.61 -7.89
C THR A 18 -25.27 13.08 -8.61
N ALA A 19 -24.48 13.98 -9.16
CA ALA A 19 -23.11 13.67 -9.49
C ALA A 19 -22.45 13.25 -8.18
N ALA A 20 -22.29 11.95 -7.96
CA ALA A 20 -21.37 11.44 -6.98
C ALA A 20 -20.01 12.01 -7.38
N LEU A 21 -19.59 13.08 -6.71
CA LEU A 21 -18.21 13.54 -6.74
C LEU A 21 -17.40 12.38 -6.15
N ALA A 22 -16.91 11.51 -7.01
CA ALA A 22 -15.80 10.66 -6.64
C ALA A 22 -14.72 11.65 -6.22
N GLN A 23 -14.51 11.80 -4.92
CA GLN A 23 -13.38 12.52 -4.39
C GLN A 23 -12.17 11.68 -4.84
N ASN A 24 -11.57 12.07 -5.96
CA ASN A 24 -10.23 11.62 -6.29
C ASN A 24 -9.35 12.12 -5.15
N ALA A 25 -9.05 11.23 -4.22
CA ALA A 25 -8.07 11.51 -3.19
C ALA A 25 -6.78 11.86 -3.93
N ALA A 26 -6.16 12.99 -3.60
CA ALA A 26 -4.88 13.32 -4.21
C ALA A 26 -3.88 12.21 -3.85
N GLN A 27 -3.13 11.73 -4.84
CA GLN A 27 -2.05 10.78 -4.59
C GLN A 27 -1.08 11.38 -3.56
N HIS A 28 -0.83 10.69 -2.45
CA HIS A 28 0.02 11.21 -1.38
C HIS A 28 0.67 10.09 -0.56
N LEU A 29 1.74 10.42 0.15
CA LEU A 29 2.30 9.58 1.18
C LEU A 29 1.40 9.62 2.42
N LEU A 30 1.09 8.46 2.98
CA LEU A 30 0.26 8.35 4.17
C LEU A 30 0.94 8.96 5.39
N SER A 31 0.20 9.79 6.10
CA SER A 31 0.61 10.39 7.36
C SER A 31 0.67 9.34 8.49
N PRO A 32 1.37 9.63 9.60
CA PRO A 32 1.36 8.72 10.76
C PRO A 32 -0.03 8.44 11.32
N ASP A 33 -0.96 9.39 11.24
CA ASP A 33 -2.33 9.22 11.74
C ASP A 33 -3.15 8.30 10.84
N GLU A 34 -3.03 8.45 9.51
CA GLU A 34 -3.65 7.52 8.55
C GLU A 34 -3.08 6.11 8.72
N LEU A 35 -1.77 5.96 8.84
CA LEU A 35 -1.14 4.65 9.08
C LEU A 35 -1.64 3.98 10.37
N ARG A 36 -1.90 4.73 11.44
CA ARG A 36 -2.46 4.18 12.69
C ARG A 36 -3.85 3.57 12.50
N THR A 37 -4.61 4.03 11.53
CA THR A 37 -5.97 3.53 11.29
C THR A 37 -6.01 2.26 10.43
N ILE A 38 -5.01 2.06 9.57
CA ILE A 38 -5.02 0.97 8.58
C ILE A 38 -3.98 -0.13 8.85
N VAL A 39 -2.86 0.19 9.51
CA VAL A 39 -1.83 -0.82 9.82
C VAL A 39 -2.31 -1.71 10.95
N PRO A 40 -2.44 -3.04 10.74
CA PRO A 40 -2.86 -3.94 11.79
C PRO A 40 -1.81 -4.01 12.91
N SER A 41 -2.23 -4.19 14.16
CA SER A 41 -1.34 -4.29 15.31
C SER A 41 -0.47 -5.56 15.28
N GLU A 42 -0.89 -6.58 14.56
CA GLU A 42 -0.18 -7.84 14.35
C GLU A 42 -0.47 -8.36 12.95
N PHE A 43 0.45 -9.11 12.39
CA PHE A 43 0.29 -9.73 11.08
C PHE A 43 0.47 -11.24 11.19
N PHE A 44 -0.47 -11.98 10.59
CA PHE A 44 -0.43 -13.42 10.58
C PHE A 44 0.43 -13.92 9.41
N PHE A 45 1.49 -14.66 9.74
CA PHE A 45 2.41 -15.19 8.76
C PHE A 45 2.85 -16.60 9.17
N ARG A 46 2.75 -17.57 8.27
CA ARG A 46 3.14 -18.96 8.49
C ARG A 46 2.63 -19.55 9.82
N GLY A 47 1.34 -19.37 10.11
CA GLY A 47 0.70 -19.98 11.29
C GLY A 47 0.97 -19.29 12.63
N LYS A 48 1.72 -18.17 12.64
CA LYS A 48 2.00 -17.35 13.83
C LYS A 48 1.66 -15.90 13.60
N LYS A 49 1.49 -15.16 14.68
CA LYS A 49 1.31 -13.72 14.68
C LYS A 49 2.63 -13.03 15.00
N ALA A 50 2.95 -11.98 14.28
CA ALA A 50 4.05 -11.08 14.54
C ALA A 50 3.51 -9.69 14.86
N PRO A 51 3.87 -9.06 15.99
CA PRO A 51 3.51 -7.67 16.27
C PRO A 51 4.08 -6.73 15.21
N THR A 52 3.30 -5.76 14.78
CA THR A 52 3.75 -4.75 13.83
C THR A 52 4.38 -3.57 14.55
N GLN A 53 5.42 -3.01 13.95
CA GLN A 53 6.12 -1.86 14.47
C GLN A 53 5.55 -0.58 13.82
N LEU A 54 4.46 -0.04 14.34
CA LEU A 54 3.79 1.10 13.75
C LEU A 54 4.70 2.34 13.54
N ARG A 55 5.72 2.53 14.39
CA ARG A 55 6.72 3.60 14.20
C ARG A 55 7.58 3.41 12.95
N ASN A 56 7.67 2.18 12.47
CA ASN A 56 8.39 1.78 11.28
C ASN A 56 7.37 1.32 10.21
N ALA A 57 6.32 2.12 10.02
CA ALA A 57 5.34 1.97 8.97
C ALA A 57 5.42 3.14 8.00
N THR A 58 5.09 2.88 6.75
CA THR A 58 5.05 3.86 5.67
C THR A 58 4.07 3.40 4.61
N GLY A 59 3.52 4.31 3.82
CA GLY A 59 2.55 3.96 2.80
C GLY A 59 2.23 5.14 1.89
N PHE A 60 1.46 4.87 0.85
CA PHE A 60 0.91 5.87 -0.04
C PHE A 60 -0.53 5.51 -0.40
N GLN A 61 -1.29 6.51 -0.80
CA GLN A 61 -2.61 6.35 -1.40
C GLN A 61 -2.56 6.84 -2.85
N THR A 62 -3.15 6.08 -3.75
CA THR A 62 -3.30 6.45 -5.16
C THR A 62 -4.48 7.40 -5.36
N ALA A 63 -4.56 8.06 -6.51
CA ALA A 63 -5.62 9.02 -6.82
C ALA A 63 -7.03 8.39 -6.83
N ASP A 64 -7.15 7.08 -7.04
CA ASP A 64 -8.40 6.32 -6.96
C ASP A 64 -8.73 5.84 -5.51
N GLY A 65 -7.95 6.31 -4.53
CA GLY A 65 -8.19 6.06 -3.10
C GLY A 65 -7.65 4.74 -2.56
N LYS A 66 -6.95 3.94 -3.38
CA LYS A 66 -6.36 2.67 -2.95
C LYS A 66 -5.08 2.86 -2.17
N ALA A 67 -4.96 2.16 -1.07
CA ALA A 67 -3.80 2.23 -0.21
C ALA A 67 -2.77 1.13 -0.52
N THR A 68 -1.50 1.49 -0.38
CA THR A 68 -0.38 0.56 -0.29
C THR A 68 0.47 0.96 0.90
N PHE A 69 0.75 0.04 1.80
CA PHE A 69 1.54 0.33 2.98
C PHE A 69 2.39 -0.86 3.41
N ALA A 70 3.48 -0.54 4.08
CA ALA A 70 4.42 -1.50 4.65
C ALA A 70 4.73 -1.14 6.10
N ALA A 71 4.99 -2.14 6.93
CA ALA A 71 5.46 -1.95 8.30
C ALA A 71 6.47 -3.05 8.66
N LEU A 72 7.47 -2.73 9.46
CA LEU A 72 8.33 -3.76 10.05
C LEU A 72 7.53 -4.56 11.08
N VAL A 73 7.93 -5.81 11.28
CA VAL A 73 7.33 -6.71 12.28
C VAL A 73 8.39 -7.16 13.28
N ASP A 74 7.93 -7.60 14.45
CA ASP A 74 8.79 -8.34 15.37
C ASP A 74 8.73 -9.84 15.02
N ALA A 75 9.73 -10.29 14.26
CA ALA A 75 9.84 -11.68 13.83
C ALA A 75 10.58 -12.58 14.85
N SER A 76 10.85 -12.13 16.08
CA SER A 76 11.61 -12.87 17.09
C SER A 76 10.99 -14.24 17.45
N GLY A 77 9.67 -14.41 17.27
CA GLY A 77 8.97 -15.68 17.46
C GLY A 77 9.16 -16.72 16.35
N TYR A 78 9.90 -16.41 15.27
CA TYR A 78 10.15 -17.30 14.14
C TYR A 78 11.56 -17.89 14.20
N SER A 79 11.80 -18.96 13.41
CA SER A 79 13.16 -19.49 13.23
C SER A 79 14.07 -18.50 12.53
N THR A 80 15.38 -18.58 12.74
CA THR A 80 16.39 -17.70 12.13
C THR A 80 16.23 -17.61 10.61
N ALA A 81 16.02 -18.74 9.94
CA ALA A 81 15.83 -18.78 8.49
C ALA A 81 14.60 -17.99 8.01
N ILE A 82 13.53 -17.89 8.84
CA ILE A 82 12.37 -17.07 8.53
C ILE A 82 12.67 -15.61 8.85
N GLN A 83 13.31 -15.30 9.99
CA GLN A 83 13.65 -13.93 10.37
C GLN A 83 14.52 -13.23 9.32
N GLU A 84 15.40 -13.94 8.64
CA GLU A 84 16.24 -13.41 7.57
C GLU A 84 15.43 -12.89 6.37
N LYS A 85 14.34 -13.58 6.02
CA LYS A 85 13.47 -13.23 4.91
C LYS A 85 12.30 -12.34 5.32
N TYR A 86 11.69 -12.61 6.48
CA TYR A 86 10.47 -11.95 6.95
C TYR A 86 10.82 -10.79 7.88
N GLN A 87 10.94 -9.60 7.32
CA GLN A 87 11.29 -8.37 8.04
C GLN A 87 10.08 -7.45 8.25
N GLY A 88 9.08 -7.56 7.38
CA GLY A 88 7.90 -6.71 7.45
C GLY A 88 6.71 -7.28 6.70
N LEU A 89 5.57 -6.59 6.85
CA LEU A 89 4.37 -6.78 6.05
C LEU A 89 4.31 -5.74 4.92
N LEU A 90 3.75 -6.13 3.78
CA LEU A 90 3.37 -5.28 2.67
C LEU A 90 1.92 -5.58 2.30
N ILE A 91 1.05 -4.58 2.38
CA ILE A 91 -0.35 -4.70 1.96
C ILE A 91 -0.59 -3.71 0.84
N THR A 92 -1.21 -4.16 -0.23
CA THR A 92 -1.55 -3.33 -1.38
C THR A 92 -2.95 -3.63 -1.90
N GLU A 93 -3.74 -2.59 -2.14
CA GLU A 93 -5.04 -2.67 -2.78
C GLU A 93 -4.95 -2.48 -4.31
N SER A 94 -3.76 -2.09 -4.80
CA SER A 94 -3.47 -1.94 -6.23
C SER A 94 -2.49 -3.00 -6.69
N LYS A 95 -2.54 -3.33 -7.97
CA LYS A 95 -1.44 -4.04 -8.62
C LYS A 95 -0.20 -3.17 -8.56
N LEU A 96 0.94 -3.75 -8.22
CA LEU A 96 2.22 -3.07 -8.17
C LEU A 96 3.19 -3.68 -9.18
N ASN A 97 3.94 -2.84 -9.87
CA ASN A 97 5.17 -3.29 -10.51
C ASN A 97 6.34 -3.01 -9.54
N ILE A 98 7.08 -4.06 -9.17
CA ILE A 98 8.20 -3.99 -8.24
C ILE A 98 9.46 -4.47 -8.97
N GLY A 99 10.38 -3.55 -9.25
CA GLY A 99 11.63 -3.88 -9.92
C GLY A 99 11.46 -4.58 -11.27
N GLY A 100 10.35 -4.32 -11.99
CA GLY A 100 10.00 -4.92 -13.27
C GLY A 100 9.12 -6.17 -13.18
N SER A 101 8.75 -6.62 -11.99
CA SER A 101 7.86 -7.77 -11.76
C SER A 101 6.54 -7.33 -11.14
N ASP A 102 5.45 -7.96 -11.58
CA ASP A 102 4.11 -7.61 -11.13
C ASP A 102 3.73 -8.34 -9.84
N LEU A 103 3.12 -7.61 -8.91
CA LEU A 103 2.53 -8.11 -7.69
C LEU A 103 1.04 -7.79 -7.67
N ALA A 104 0.19 -8.78 -7.50
CA ALA A 104 -1.26 -8.61 -7.36
C ALA A 104 -1.62 -7.88 -6.05
N PRO A 105 -2.82 -7.27 -5.96
CA PRO A 105 -3.35 -6.81 -4.67
C PRO A 105 -3.39 -7.95 -3.65
N GLY A 106 -3.01 -7.64 -2.40
CA GLY A 106 -2.94 -8.66 -1.35
C GLY A 106 -2.16 -8.22 -0.12
N ALA A 107 -1.99 -9.18 0.80
CA ALA A 107 -1.22 -9.03 2.02
C ALA A 107 -0.05 -10.02 2.02
N TYR A 108 1.14 -9.53 2.23
CA TYR A 108 2.39 -10.24 2.02
C TYR A 108 3.38 -10.01 3.16
N GLY A 109 4.26 -10.98 3.38
CA GLY A 109 5.52 -10.75 4.06
C GLY A 109 6.58 -10.24 3.09
N PHE A 110 7.54 -9.45 3.56
CA PHE A 110 8.69 -9.05 2.74
C PHE A 110 9.98 -9.01 3.53
N GLY A 111 11.10 -9.04 2.80
CA GLY A 111 12.42 -8.76 3.36
C GLY A 111 13.48 -8.45 2.32
N PHE A 112 14.56 -7.83 2.79
CA PHE A 112 15.77 -7.53 2.03
C PHE A 112 16.88 -8.48 2.48
N ALA A 113 16.94 -9.66 1.89
CA ALA A 113 17.91 -10.70 2.22
C ALA A 113 18.85 -10.99 1.07
N ALA A 114 20.08 -11.37 1.38
CA ALA A 114 21.14 -11.56 0.41
C ALA A 114 21.26 -10.34 -0.54
N ASP A 115 20.99 -10.50 -1.81
CA ASP A 115 21.03 -9.47 -2.85
C ASP A 115 19.64 -9.12 -3.42
N LYS A 116 18.55 -9.61 -2.76
CA LYS A 116 17.18 -9.52 -3.27
C LYS A 116 16.21 -8.92 -2.26
N PHE A 117 15.22 -8.23 -2.81
CA PHE A 117 13.95 -7.94 -2.15
C PHE A 117 13.00 -9.08 -2.50
N THR A 118 12.51 -9.77 -1.49
CA THR A 118 11.58 -10.89 -1.66
C THR A 118 10.24 -10.55 -1.03
N VAL A 119 9.17 -10.83 -1.75
CA VAL A 119 7.78 -10.77 -1.27
C VAL A 119 7.26 -12.19 -1.19
N MET A 120 6.66 -12.54 -0.07
CA MET A 120 6.16 -13.88 0.23
C MET A 120 4.68 -13.80 0.57
N ASP A 121 3.93 -14.82 0.20
CA ASP A 121 2.56 -14.97 0.68
C ASP A 121 2.54 -15.35 2.18
N VAL A 122 1.35 -15.42 2.77
CA VAL A 122 1.18 -15.74 4.20
C VAL A 122 1.58 -17.18 4.56
N ALA A 123 1.76 -18.05 3.57
CA ALA A 123 2.29 -19.41 3.76
C ALA A 123 3.82 -19.46 3.70
N ASN A 124 4.49 -18.35 3.39
CA ASN A 124 5.94 -18.19 3.19
C ASN A 124 6.45 -18.73 1.84
N GLU A 125 5.57 -18.78 0.83
CA GLU A 125 6.00 -19.07 -0.53
C GLU A 125 6.43 -17.77 -1.21
N ASP A 126 7.59 -17.81 -1.89
CA ASP A 126 8.14 -16.64 -2.57
C ASP A 126 7.24 -16.29 -3.79
N THR A 127 6.51 -15.18 -3.69
CA THR A 127 5.64 -14.68 -4.75
C THR A 127 6.41 -13.84 -5.77
N LEU A 128 7.40 -13.08 -5.29
CA LEU A 128 8.24 -12.20 -6.10
C LEU A 128 9.62 -12.09 -5.48
N SER A 129 10.66 -12.07 -6.32
CA SER A 129 12.04 -11.86 -5.86
C SER A 129 12.79 -11.05 -6.91
N VAL A 130 13.20 -9.83 -6.55
CA VAL A 130 13.89 -8.89 -7.45
C VAL A 130 15.16 -8.34 -6.80
N PRO A 131 16.19 -7.94 -7.56
CA PRO A 131 17.34 -7.23 -7.01
C PRO A 131 16.92 -5.92 -6.34
N TYR A 132 17.49 -5.59 -5.19
CA TYR A 132 17.37 -4.27 -4.59
C TYR A 132 18.54 -3.37 -5.01
N GLN A 133 18.38 -2.08 -4.84
CA GLN A 133 19.42 -1.08 -5.01
C GLN A 133 19.97 -0.66 -3.64
N THR A 134 21.20 -0.14 -3.62
CA THR A 134 21.80 0.45 -2.41
C THR A 134 22.06 1.93 -2.64
N ASP A 135 21.59 2.76 -1.72
CA ASP A 135 21.81 4.21 -1.74
C ASP A 135 23.06 4.55 -0.92
N ALA A 136 24.18 4.74 -1.60
CA ALA A 136 25.45 5.11 -0.98
C ALA A 136 25.45 6.56 -0.46
N SER A 137 24.54 7.42 -0.92
CA SER A 137 24.45 8.83 -0.50
C SER A 137 23.85 8.99 0.91
N LEU A 138 23.08 8.01 1.38
CA LEU A 138 22.51 8.03 2.73
C LEU A 138 23.62 7.91 3.78
N LYS A 139 23.80 8.98 4.58
CA LYS A 139 24.76 9.00 5.69
C LYS A 139 24.42 7.97 6.76
N ARG A 140 23.12 7.74 7.02
CA ARG A 140 22.61 6.79 8.02
C ARG A 140 21.55 5.88 7.41
N ALA A 141 21.50 4.65 7.90
CA ALA A 141 20.43 3.73 7.60
C ALA A 141 19.07 4.26 8.12
N VAL A 142 18.00 4.08 7.36
CA VAL A 142 16.63 4.40 7.78
C VAL A 142 15.89 3.10 8.11
N PRO A 143 15.02 3.04 9.12
CA PRO A 143 14.35 1.78 9.46
C PRO A 143 13.43 1.31 8.33
N LEU A 144 12.41 2.06 8.01
CA LEU A 144 11.54 1.87 6.86
C LEU A 144 11.05 3.24 6.40
N LYS A 145 11.09 3.50 5.08
CA LYS A 145 10.68 4.78 4.52
C LYS A 145 10.27 4.63 3.06
N LEU A 146 9.22 5.34 2.66
CA LEU A 146 8.89 5.59 1.26
C LEU A 146 9.34 6.99 0.86
N VAL A 147 9.84 7.09 -0.37
CA VAL A 147 10.15 8.37 -1.04
C VAL A 147 9.44 8.34 -2.39
N GLU A 148 8.60 9.32 -2.64
CA GLU A 148 7.93 9.50 -3.92
C GLU A 148 8.90 10.12 -4.93
N ASP A 149 8.90 9.57 -6.16
CA ASP A 149 9.75 10.01 -7.26
C ASP A 149 8.98 9.84 -8.58
N GLY A 150 8.24 10.89 -8.96
CA GLY A 150 7.51 10.95 -10.23
C GLY A 150 6.49 9.82 -10.44
N GLY A 151 5.68 9.50 -9.44
CA GLY A 151 4.66 8.45 -9.47
C GLY A 151 5.21 7.05 -9.20
N THR A 152 6.49 6.93 -8.90
CA THR A 152 7.15 5.73 -8.40
C THR A 152 7.56 5.96 -6.95
N TYR A 153 7.48 4.92 -6.13
CA TYR A 153 7.82 5.00 -4.71
C TYR A 153 9.04 4.14 -4.42
N LYS A 154 10.07 4.73 -3.85
CA LYS A 154 11.25 3.99 -3.38
C LYS A 154 11.02 3.53 -1.95
N LEU A 155 10.87 2.23 -1.73
CA LEU A 155 10.77 1.63 -0.40
C LEU A 155 12.16 1.33 0.12
N TYR A 156 12.58 2.06 1.13
CA TYR A 156 13.86 1.89 1.81
C TYR A 156 13.73 1.03 3.07
N ALA A 157 14.70 0.15 3.29
CA ALA A 157 15.01 -0.46 4.58
C ALA A 157 16.53 -0.45 4.77
N GLY A 158 17.02 0.29 5.78
CA GLY A 158 18.44 0.60 5.90
C GLY A 158 18.91 1.54 4.80
N LYS A 159 19.87 1.10 4.01
CA LYS A 159 20.35 1.78 2.78
C LYS A 159 19.87 1.09 1.51
N LYS A 160 19.16 -0.03 1.64
CA LYS A 160 18.63 -0.80 0.53
C LYS A 160 17.27 -0.24 0.13
N TRP A 161 16.94 -0.29 -1.15
CA TRP A 161 15.63 0.15 -1.63
C TRP A 161 15.19 -0.61 -2.88
N VAL A 162 13.90 -0.62 -3.09
CA VAL A 162 13.24 -1.14 -4.30
C VAL A 162 12.19 -0.14 -4.77
N ALA A 163 11.96 -0.09 -6.09
CA ALA A 163 10.92 0.75 -6.67
C ALA A 163 9.58 0.02 -6.64
N LEU A 164 8.54 0.69 -6.15
CA LEU A 164 7.13 0.30 -6.20
C LEU A 164 6.41 1.25 -7.14
N LYS A 165 5.78 0.75 -8.19
CA LYS A 165 4.97 1.54 -9.12
C LYS A 165 3.55 0.99 -9.11
N PRO A 166 2.54 1.76 -8.67
CA PRO A 166 1.13 1.37 -8.79
C PRO A 166 0.69 1.35 -10.25
N GLU A 167 -0.18 0.39 -10.60
CA GLU A 167 -0.78 0.22 -11.92
C GLU A 167 -2.31 0.25 -11.85
#